data_4d0a419d5b41c6ae9d246a2f2cf9d1df
#
_entry.id   4d0a419d5b41c6ae9d246a2f2cf9d1df
#
_cell.length_a   1.000
_cell.length_b   1.000
_cell.length_c   1.000
_cell.angle_alpha   90.00
_cell.angle_beta   90.00
_cell.angle_gamma   90.00
#
_symmetry.space_group_name_H-M   'P 1'
#
loop_
_entity.id
_entity.type
_entity.pdbx_description
1 polymer ?
#
loop_
_entity_poly.entity_id
_entity_poly.type
_entity_poly.pdbx_seq_one_letter_code
_entity_poly.pdbx_strand_id
1 'polypeptide(L)'
;MQQNKYDKEPLTAVEAQRLAQEIAFGPIVFQVSRLMLKFGIFQLLADERKGMTQEEISKACGLPSYGAQVLLEASLTIGTVLLREGRYCLAKAGWFLLNDKMVRVNMDFNHDVNYQGMFHLEEAITNGRPEGLKVFGEWSTIYEGLSSLPSQVQKSWFGFDHYYSDCSFD
;
A
#
# COMPACT_ATOMS: atom_id res chain seq x y z
N MET A 1 36.91 6.85 -2.55
CA MET A 1 35.90 7.91 -2.38
C MET A 1 34.58 7.35 -2.86
N GLN A 2 33.65 7.02 -1.98
CA GLN A 2 32.26 6.72 -2.38
C GLN A 2 31.68 8.00 -2.97
N GLN A 3 31.41 7.99 -4.28
CA GLN A 3 30.71 9.09 -4.94
C GLN A 3 29.34 9.20 -4.26
N ASN A 4 29.05 10.36 -3.68
CA ASN A 4 27.80 10.56 -2.96
C ASN A 4 26.64 10.38 -3.96
N LYS A 5 25.80 9.38 -3.73
CA LYS A 5 24.67 8.98 -4.59
C LYS A 5 23.69 10.14 -4.84
N TYR A 6 23.74 11.16 -3.98
CA TYR A 6 22.80 12.28 -3.99
C TYR A 6 23.36 13.58 -4.61
N ASP A 7 24.59 13.54 -5.16
CA ASP A 7 25.24 14.75 -5.71
C ASP A 7 24.82 15.05 -7.16
N LYS A 8 24.15 14.14 -7.83
CA LYS A 8 23.79 14.29 -9.25
C LYS A 8 22.35 13.90 -9.47
N GLU A 9 21.69 14.62 -10.35
CA GLU A 9 20.37 14.27 -10.87
C GLU A 9 20.50 13.07 -11.82
N PRO A 10 19.98 11.86 -11.45
CA PRO A 10 20.11 10.67 -12.27
C PRO A 10 19.00 10.55 -13.32
N LEU A 11 17.91 11.33 -13.17
CA LEU A 11 16.70 11.19 -13.98
C LEU A 11 16.71 12.12 -15.19
N THR A 12 16.26 11.64 -16.33
CA THR A 12 15.86 12.48 -17.44
C THR A 12 14.60 13.29 -17.08
N ALA A 13 14.32 14.36 -17.82
CA ALA A 13 13.12 15.19 -17.58
C ALA A 13 11.81 14.35 -17.64
N VAL A 14 11.73 13.37 -18.52
CA VAL A 14 10.55 12.48 -18.65
C VAL A 14 10.41 11.56 -17.43
N GLU A 15 11.52 10.98 -16.98
CA GLU A 15 11.53 10.12 -15.77
C GLU A 15 11.21 10.92 -14.51
N ALA A 16 11.73 12.14 -14.37
CA ALA A 16 11.41 13.03 -13.26
C ALA A 16 9.94 13.43 -13.26
N GLN A 17 9.35 13.76 -14.44
CA GLN A 17 7.92 14.05 -14.57
C GLN A 17 7.08 12.84 -14.18
N ARG A 18 7.44 11.64 -14.64
CA ARG A 18 6.75 10.40 -14.27
C ARG A 18 6.79 10.16 -12.77
N LEU A 19 7.97 10.27 -12.14
CA LEU A 19 8.11 10.13 -10.68
C LEU A 19 7.25 11.15 -9.92
N ALA A 20 7.20 12.40 -10.37
CA ALA A 20 6.34 13.43 -9.78
C ALA A 20 4.86 13.05 -9.85
N GLN A 21 4.39 12.48 -10.95
CA GLN A 21 3.03 11.94 -11.08
C GLN A 21 2.78 10.75 -10.14
N GLU A 22 3.71 9.83 -10.04
CA GLU A 22 3.63 8.68 -9.12
C GLU A 22 3.51 9.15 -7.66
N ILE A 23 4.28 10.17 -7.25
CA ILE A 23 4.19 10.79 -5.93
C ILE A 23 2.80 11.45 -5.71
N ALA A 24 2.34 12.24 -6.68
CA ALA A 24 1.05 12.95 -6.57
C ALA A 24 -0.14 11.99 -6.44
N PHE A 25 -0.11 10.86 -7.12
CA PHE A 25 -1.15 9.82 -7.07
C PHE A 25 -0.88 8.73 -6.02
N GLY A 26 0.21 8.80 -5.28
CA GLY A 26 0.60 7.80 -4.28
C GLY A 26 -0.52 7.36 -3.33
N PRO A 27 -1.31 8.27 -2.74
CA PRO A 27 -2.43 7.91 -1.87
C PRO A 27 -3.49 7.05 -2.57
N ILE A 28 -3.80 7.35 -3.83
CA ILE A 28 -4.78 6.60 -4.63
C ILE A 28 -4.22 5.22 -4.99
N VAL A 29 -2.96 5.17 -5.45
CA VAL A 29 -2.24 3.93 -5.77
C VAL A 29 -2.23 2.97 -4.58
N PHE A 30 -1.93 3.50 -3.40
CA PHE A 30 -1.93 2.74 -2.16
C PHE A 30 -3.32 2.18 -1.82
N GLN A 31 -4.36 3.02 -1.83
CA GLN A 31 -5.72 2.59 -1.45
C GLN A 31 -6.32 1.62 -2.47
N VAL A 32 -6.12 1.83 -3.77
CA VAL A 32 -6.57 0.88 -4.79
C VAL A 32 -5.92 -0.49 -4.57
N SER A 33 -4.60 -0.53 -4.38
CA SER A 33 -3.86 -1.78 -4.14
C SER A 33 -4.34 -2.47 -2.86
N ARG A 34 -4.61 -1.70 -1.80
CA ARG A 34 -5.17 -2.21 -0.54
C ARG A 34 -6.57 -2.81 -0.74
N LEU A 35 -7.44 -2.18 -1.53
CA LEU A 35 -8.78 -2.69 -1.83
C LEU A 35 -8.74 -3.94 -2.72
N MET A 36 -7.82 -4.00 -3.69
CA MET A 36 -7.61 -5.21 -4.49
C MET A 36 -7.23 -6.42 -3.63
N LEU A 37 -6.42 -6.20 -2.58
CA LEU A 37 -6.12 -7.22 -1.57
C LEU A 37 -7.34 -7.56 -0.71
N LYS A 38 -8.00 -6.54 -0.16
CA LYS A 38 -9.12 -6.69 0.77
C LYS A 38 -10.30 -7.45 0.17
N PHE A 39 -10.63 -7.16 -1.09
CA PHE A 39 -11.71 -7.84 -1.81
C PHE A 39 -11.28 -9.18 -2.44
N GLY A 40 -10.04 -9.60 -2.25
CA GLY A 40 -9.53 -10.86 -2.76
C GLY A 40 -9.33 -10.91 -4.27
N ILE A 41 -9.34 -9.74 -4.96
CA ILE A 41 -9.24 -9.70 -6.43
C ILE A 41 -7.88 -10.24 -6.89
N PHE A 42 -6.78 -9.86 -6.22
CA PHE A 42 -5.46 -10.40 -6.57
C PHE A 42 -5.38 -11.91 -6.36
N GLN A 43 -6.04 -12.46 -5.31
CA GLN A 43 -6.09 -13.90 -5.10
C GLN A 43 -6.88 -14.62 -6.21
N LEU A 44 -8.05 -14.11 -6.58
CA LEU A 44 -8.82 -14.66 -7.71
C LEU A 44 -8.01 -14.70 -8.99
N LEU A 45 -7.29 -13.62 -9.31
CA LEU A 45 -6.45 -13.53 -10.49
C LEU A 45 -5.18 -14.39 -10.40
N ALA A 46 -4.71 -14.72 -9.21
CA ALA A 46 -3.61 -15.66 -9.00
C ALA A 46 -4.06 -17.11 -9.25
N ASP A 47 -5.29 -17.45 -8.83
CA ASP A 47 -5.86 -18.78 -8.96
C ASP A 47 -6.32 -19.05 -10.41
N GLU A 48 -6.85 -18.03 -11.12
CA GLU A 48 -7.30 -18.14 -12.50
C GLU A 48 -6.24 -17.62 -13.49
N ARG A 49 -5.31 -18.48 -13.86
CA ARG A 49 -4.18 -18.12 -14.75
C ARG A 49 -4.57 -17.65 -16.15
N LYS A 50 -5.77 -18.01 -16.62
CA LYS A 50 -6.30 -17.54 -17.90
C LYS A 50 -6.86 -16.13 -17.81
N GLY A 51 -6.91 -15.58 -16.61
CA GLY A 51 -7.53 -14.28 -16.33
C GLY A 51 -9.05 -14.36 -16.23
N MET A 52 -9.66 -13.25 -15.81
CA MET A 52 -11.12 -13.14 -15.60
C MET A 52 -11.66 -11.87 -16.25
N THR A 53 -12.89 -11.91 -16.72
CA THR A 53 -13.58 -10.69 -17.15
C THR A 53 -13.98 -9.83 -15.95
N GLN A 54 -14.31 -8.58 -16.19
CA GLN A 54 -14.81 -7.67 -15.15
C GLN A 54 -16.08 -8.25 -14.48
N GLU A 55 -16.99 -8.80 -15.26
CA GLU A 55 -18.25 -9.37 -14.77
C GLU A 55 -18.01 -10.58 -13.87
N GLU A 56 -17.10 -11.47 -14.27
CA GLU A 56 -16.69 -12.63 -13.47
C GLU A 56 -16.12 -12.18 -12.11
N ILE A 57 -15.22 -11.17 -12.11
CA ILE A 57 -14.60 -10.61 -10.89
C ILE A 57 -15.65 -9.92 -10.02
N SER A 58 -16.51 -9.06 -10.61
CA SER A 58 -17.59 -8.36 -9.90
C SER A 58 -18.49 -9.35 -9.15
N LYS A 59 -18.91 -10.43 -9.83
CA LYS A 59 -19.74 -11.49 -9.26
C LYS A 59 -19.01 -12.26 -8.16
N ALA A 60 -17.78 -12.66 -8.40
CA ALA A 60 -16.99 -13.46 -7.45
C ALA A 60 -16.68 -12.69 -6.14
N CYS A 61 -16.43 -11.37 -6.24
CA CYS A 61 -16.14 -10.52 -5.09
C CYS A 61 -17.38 -9.91 -4.43
N GLY A 62 -18.57 -10.08 -5.01
CA GLY A 62 -19.80 -9.44 -4.53
C GLY A 62 -19.78 -7.91 -4.64
N LEU A 63 -19.02 -7.39 -5.59
CA LEU A 63 -18.87 -5.94 -5.83
C LEU A 63 -19.88 -5.47 -6.91
N PRO A 64 -20.39 -4.23 -6.81
CA PRO A 64 -21.08 -3.61 -7.94
C PRO A 64 -20.14 -3.53 -9.16
N SER A 65 -20.70 -3.71 -10.38
CA SER A 65 -19.92 -3.70 -11.62
C SER A 65 -19.03 -2.45 -11.76
N TYR A 66 -19.56 -1.27 -11.44
CA TYR A 66 -18.81 -0.01 -11.46
C TYR A 66 -17.62 -0.02 -10.44
N GLY A 67 -17.83 -0.57 -9.24
CA GLY A 67 -16.77 -0.67 -8.24
C GLY A 67 -15.63 -1.58 -8.70
N ALA A 68 -15.96 -2.74 -9.28
CA ALA A 68 -14.97 -3.63 -9.88
C ALA A 68 -14.21 -2.94 -11.04
N GLN A 69 -14.94 -2.23 -11.92
CA GLN A 69 -14.36 -1.48 -13.03
C GLN A 69 -13.33 -0.46 -12.56
N VAL A 70 -13.69 0.38 -11.60
CA VAL A 70 -12.79 1.42 -11.06
C VAL A 70 -11.50 0.82 -10.52
N LEU A 71 -11.60 -0.28 -9.73
CA LEU A 71 -10.42 -0.95 -9.18
C LEU A 71 -9.54 -1.57 -10.27
N LEU A 72 -10.15 -2.22 -11.24
CA LEU A 72 -9.42 -2.89 -12.33
C LEU A 72 -8.74 -1.89 -13.27
N GLU A 73 -9.43 -0.82 -13.69
CA GLU A 73 -8.86 0.22 -14.55
C GLU A 73 -7.71 0.97 -13.86
N ALA A 74 -7.88 1.33 -12.58
CA ALA A 74 -6.81 1.92 -11.80
C ALA A 74 -5.62 0.96 -11.65
N SER A 75 -5.88 -0.33 -11.42
CA SER A 75 -4.84 -1.36 -11.29
C SER A 75 -4.08 -1.63 -12.59
N LEU A 76 -4.72 -1.46 -13.76
CA LEU A 76 -4.03 -1.46 -15.06
C LEU A 76 -3.04 -0.30 -15.17
N THR A 77 -3.47 0.90 -14.78
CA THR A 77 -2.63 2.10 -14.81
C THR A 77 -1.44 1.98 -13.85
N ILE A 78 -1.67 1.40 -12.67
CA ILE A 78 -0.63 1.14 -11.65
C ILE A 78 0.33 0.02 -12.11
N GLY A 79 -0.13 -0.90 -12.96
CA GLY A 79 0.65 -2.05 -13.41
C GLY A 79 0.59 -3.27 -12.49
N THR A 80 -0.42 -3.35 -11.62
CA THR A 80 -0.65 -4.50 -10.74
C THR A 80 -1.47 -5.61 -11.39
N VAL A 81 -2.17 -5.29 -12.47
CA VAL A 81 -2.86 -6.23 -13.36
C VAL A 81 -2.55 -5.93 -14.82
N LEU A 82 -2.82 -6.89 -15.69
CA LEU A 82 -2.70 -6.80 -17.15
C LEU A 82 -4.06 -7.10 -17.79
N LEU A 83 -4.33 -6.56 -18.98
CA LEU A 83 -5.50 -6.91 -19.77
C LEU A 83 -5.05 -7.67 -21.02
N ARG A 84 -5.51 -8.91 -21.20
CA ARG A 84 -5.20 -9.78 -22.35
C ARG A 84 -6.51 -10.34 -22.88
N GLU A 85 -6.79 -10.06 -24.13
CA GLU A 85 -8.00 -10.57 -24.82
C GLU A 85 -9.29 -10.34 -24.01
N GLY A 86 -9.44 -9.15 -23.40
CA GLY A 86 -10.60 -8.79 -22.58
C GLY A 86 -10.63 -9.41 -21.18
N ARG A 87 -9.57 -10.10 -20.77
CA ARG A 87 -9.46 -10.73 -19.43
C ARG A 87 -8.34 -10.09 -18.61
N TYR A 88 -8.64 -9.80 -17.36
CA TYR A 88 -7.67 -9.28 -16.40
C TYR A 88 -6.84 -10.43 -15.85
N CYS A 89 -5.52 -10.24 -15.85
CA CYS A 89 -4.53 -11.19 -15.34
C CYS A 89 -3.67 -10.53 -14.27
N LEU A 90 -3.20 -11.30 -13.29
CA LEU A 90 -2.30 -10.79 -12.27
C LEU A 90 -0.93 -10.44 -12.88
N ALA A 91 -0.45 -9.22 -12.63
CA ALA A 91 0.90 -8.81 -12.98
C ALA A 91 1.90 -9.15 -11.86
N LYS A 92 3.22 -9.06 -12.16
CA LYS A 92 4.26 -9.34 -11.16
C LYS A 92 4.13 -8.47 -9.91
N ALA A 93 3.85 -7.16 -10.07
CA ALA A 93 3.67 -6.27 -8.93
C ALA A 93 2.47 -6.69 -8.06
N GLY A 94 1.34 -7.07 -8.67
CA GLY A 94 0.19 -7.62 -7.95
C GLY A 94 0.51 -8.93 -7.23
N TRP A 95 1.34 -9.77 -7.83
CA TRP A 95 1.79 -11.01 -7.17
C TRP A 95 2.63 -10.72 -5.91
N PHE A 96 3.55 -9.75 -5.95
CA PHE A 96 4.32 -9.35 -4.77
C PHE A 96 3.44 -8.71 -3.69
N LEU A 97 2.50 -7.86 -4.06
CA LEU A 97 1.49 -7.31 -3.12
C LEU A 97 0.71 -8.41 -2.41
N LEU A 98 0.41 -9.52 -3.10
CA LEU A 98 -0.32 -10.65 -2.54
C LEU A 98 0.55 -11.55 -1.66
N ASN A 99 1.77 -11.88 -2.07
CA ASN A 99 2.54 -13.00 -1.54
C ASN A 99 3.80 -12.61 -0.75
N ASP A 100 4.37 -11.43 -0.99
CA ASP A 100 5.60 -11.04 -0.32
C ASP A 100 5.33 -10.58 1.12
N LYS A 101 5.99 -11.23 2.08
CA LYS A 101 5.79 -10.96 3.51
C LYS A 101 6.15 -9.53 3.89
N MET A 102 7.27 -9.00 3.36
CA MET A 102 7.71 -7.63 3.65
C MET A 102 6.71 -6.61 3.12
N VAL A 103 6.28 -6.78 1.85
CA VAL A 103 5.31 -5.89 1.22
C VAL A 103 3.98 -5.89 1.99
N ARG A 104 3.52 -7.08 2.42
CA ARG A 104 2.27 -7.22 3.20
C ARG A 104 2.37 -6.52 4.55
N VAL A 105 3.44 -6.74 5.28
CA VAL A 105 3.69 -6.08 6.57
C VAL A 105 3.71 -4.56 6.42
N ASN A 106 4.39 -4.05 5.40
CA ASN A 106 4.44 -2.62 5.11
C ASN A 106 3.07 -2.04 4.72
N MET A 107 2.28 -2.78 3.93
CA MET A 107 0.92 -2.37 3.55
C MET A 107 0.00 -2.28 4.78
N ASP A 108 0.03 -3.29 5.65
CA ASP A 108 -0.79 -3.34 6.85
C ASP A 108 -0.39 -2.24 7.84
N PHE A 109 0.91 -2.04 8.09
CA PHE A 109 1.43 -0.98 8.95
C PHE A 109 1.05 0.41 8.45
N ASN A 110 1.30 0.70 7.17
CA ASN A 110 0.95 2.00 6.62
C ASN A 110 -0.55 2.27 6.66
N HIS A 111 -1.39 1.27 6.36
CA HIS A 111 -2.84 1.43 6.39
C HIS A 111 -3.39 1.61 7.80
N ASP A 112 -3.02 0.71 8.71
CA ASP A 112 -3.68 0.60 10.01
C ASP A 112 -3.08 1.57 11.05
N VAL A 113 -1.78 1.84 10.96
CA VAL A 113 -1.06 2.66 11.94
C VAL A 113 -0.88 4.10 11.46
N ASN A 114 -0.41 4.30 10.21
CA ASN A 114 0.06 5.62 9.78
C ASN A 114 -0.97 6.43 9.00
N TYR A 115 -1.85 5.79 8.22
CA TYR A 115 -2.58 6.47 7.14
C TYR A 115 -3.40 7.66 7.62
N GLN A 116 -4.14 7.51 8.71
CA GLN A 116 -4.93 8.61 9.27
C GLN A 116 -4.04 9.66 9.95
N GLY A 117 -2.99 9.21 10.65
CA GLY A 117 -2.03 10.10 11.31
C GLY A 117 -1.25 10.99 10.34
N MET A 118 -1.08 10.57 9.08
CA MET A 118 -0.38 11.38 8.06
C MET A 118 -1.08 12.70 7.74
N PHE A 119 -2.37 12.86 7.97
CA PHE A 119 -3.05 14.16 7.85
C PHE A 119 -2.54 15.22 8.85
N HIS A 120 -1.86 14.78 9.92
CA HIS A 120 -1.25 15.62 10.92
C HIS A 120 0.27 15.76 10.78
N LEU A 121 0.83 15.35 9.63
CA LEU A 121 2.28 15.37 9.41
C LEU A 121 2.86 16.80 9.43
N GLU A 122 2.18 17.75 8.79
CA GLU A 122 2.59 19.16 8.81
C GLU A 122 2.65 19.70 10.24
N GLU A 123 1.62 19.43 11.03
CA GLU A 123 1.51 19.81 12.42
C GLU A 123 2.62 19.15 13.28
N ALA A 124 2.89 17.85 13.02
CA ALA A 124 3.94 17.12 13.73
C ALA A 124 5.34 17.69 13.44
N ILE A 125 5.64 18.02 12.19
CA ILE A 125 6.90 18.64 11.80
C ILE A 125 7.04 20.03 12.41
N THR A 126 6.00 20.85 12.37
CA THR A 126 6.00 22.22 12.90
C THR A 126 6.16 22.25 14.41
N ASN A 127 5.51 21.34 15.13
CA ASN A 127 5.52 21.31 16.60
C ASN A 127 6.63 20.43 17.19
N GLY A 128 7.33 19.64 16.36
CA GLY A 128 8.40 18.74 16.81
C GLY A 128 7.93 17.61 17.72
N ARG A 129 6.69 17.16 17.56
CA ARG A 129 6.10 16.07 18.35
C ARG A 129 5.11 15.21 17.51
N PRO A 130 4.77 13.99 17.92
CA PRO A 130 4.02 13.05 17.11
C PRO A 130 2.50 13.34 17.09
N GLU A 131 2.08 14.45 16.51
CA GLU A 131 0.68 14.91 16.46
C GLU A 131 -0.28 13.88 15.80
N GLY A 132 0.22 13.02 14.93
CA GLY A 132 -0.58 11.95 14.31
C GLY A 132 -1.12 10.93 15.29
N LEU A 133 -0.53 10.81 16.49
CA LEU A 133 -1.00 9.87 17.52
C LEU A 133 -2.39 10.23 18.06
N LYS A 134 -2.79 11.49 17.98
CA LYS A 134 -4.13 11.93 18.42
C LYS A 134 -5.30 11.22 17.72
N VAL A 135 -5.05 10.56 16.61
CA VAL A 135 -6.03 9.67 15.95
C VAL A 135 -6.43 8.50 16.86
N PHE A 136 -5.51 8.05 17.72
CA PHE A 136 -5.72 6.92 18.62
C PHE A 136 -5.80 7.34 20.10
N GLY A 137 -5.09 8.39 20.49
CA GLY A 137 -5.05 8.89 21.87
C GLY A 137 -3.99 9.97 22.06
N GLU A 138 -4.00 10.59 23.24
CA GLU A 138 -3.07 11.67 23.58
C GLU A 138 -1.86 11.11 24.35
N TRP A 139 -0.83 10.69 23.62
CA TRP A 139 0.41 10.16 24.17
C TRP A 139 1.61 10.93 23.63
N SER A 140 2.68 10.99 24.41
CA SER A 140 3.94 11.58 23.95
C SER A 140 4.66 10.69 22.94
N THR A 141 4.46 9.39 23.04
CA THR A 141 4.99 8.38 22.12
C THR A 141 3.98 7.26 21.89
N ILE A 142 4.10 6.53 20.79
CA ILE A 142 3.22 5.37 20.54
C ILE A 142 3.38 4.27 21.60
N TYR A 143 4.56 4.15 22.22
CA TYR A 143 4.85 3.13 23.23
C TYR A 143 3.95 3.25 24.47
N GLU A 144 3.58 4.47 24.85
CA GLU A 144 2.67 4.71 25.97
C GLU A 144 1.25 4.21 25.69
N GLY A 145 0.85 4.24 24.42
CA GLY A 145 -0.49 3.86 23.96
C GLY A 145 -0.63 2.44 23.43
N LEU A 146 0.46 1.66 23.31
CA LEU A 146 0.43 0.36 22.61
C LEU A 146 -0.65 -0.59 23.10
N SER A 147 -0.85 -0.69 24.42
CA SER A 147 -1.87 -1.56 25.01
C SER A 147 -3.31 -1.08 24.81
N SER A 148 -3.48 0.20 24.48
CA SER A 148 -4.78 0.87 24.30
C SER A 148 -5.18 1.01 22.83
N LEU A 149 -4.28 0.70 21.89
CA LEU A 149 -4.57 0.74 20.45
C LEU A 149 -5.67 -0.29 20.08
N PRO A 150 -6.48 -0.02 19.06
CA PRO A 150 -7.38 -1.02 18.48
C PRO A 150 -6.61 -2.29 18.11
N SER A 151 -7.21 -3.46 18.30
CA SER A 151 -6.53 -4.76 18.12
C SER A 151 -5.89 -4.95 16.74
N GLN A 152 -6.53 -4.46 15.68
CA GLN A 152 -5.97 -4.50 14.32
C GLN A 152 -4.74 -3.60 14.18
N VAL A 153 -4.75 -2.41 14.78
CA VAL A 153 -3.61 -1.49 14.78
C VAL A 153 -2.44 -2.09 15.54
N GLN A 154 -2.69 -2.69 16.72
CA GLN A 154 -1.67 -3.42 17.48
C GLN A 154 -1.05 -4.55 16.65
N LYS A 155 -1.88 -5.37 16.00
CA LYS A 155 -1.42 -6.47 15.16
C LYS A 155 -0.50 -5.99 14.03
N SER A 156 -0.88 -4.92 13.36
CA SER A 156 -0.10 -4.34 12.26
C SER A 156 1.19 -3.69 12.75
N TRP A 157 1.14 -3.02 13.91
CA TRP A 157 2.31 -2.42 14.53
C TRP A 157 3.34 -3.48 14.94
N PHE A 158 2.92 -4.51 15.70
CA PHE A 158 3.80 -5.59 16.13
C PHE A 158 4.30 -6.45 14.94
N GLY A 159 3.46 -6.65 13.93
CA GLY A 159 3.86 -7.35 12.70
C GLY A 159 5.02 -6.65 11.98
N PHE A 160 4.98 -5.32 11.91
CA PHE A 160 6.04 -4.50 11.34
C PHE A 160 7.30 -4.51 12.24
N ASP A 161 7.14 -4.24 13.52
CA ASP A 161 8.24 -4.18 14.48
C ASP A 161 9.03 -5.50 14.51
N HIS A 162 8.35 -6.63 14.68
CA HIS A 162 8.97 -7.95 14.68
C HIS A 162 9.63 -8.29 13.35
N TYR A 163 8.99 -7.98 12.22
CA TYR A 163 9.58 -8.29 10.91
C TYR A 163 10.95 -7.62 10.75
N TYR A 164 11.05 -6.33 11.08
CA TYR A 164 12.30 -5.59 10.92
C TYR A 164 13.32 -5.84 12.03
N SER A 165 12.87 -6.15 13.23
CA SER A 165 13.77 -6.54 14.33
C SER A 165 14.41 -7.91 14.05
N ASP A 166 13.62 -8.91 13.65
CA ASP A 166 14.12 -10.24 13.33
C ASP A 166 15.13 -10.23 12.17
N CYS A 167 14.85 -9.43 11.11
CA CYS A 167 15.77 -9.28 9.98
C CYS A 167 17.07 -8.53 10.31
N SER A 168 17.17 -7.88 11.48
CA SER A 168 18.36 -7.11 11.86
C SER A 168 19.39 -7.95 12.63
N PHE A 169 19.03 -9.19 13.01
CA PHE A 169 19.88 -10.11 13.79
C PHE A 169 20.38 -11.32 12.98
N ASP A 170 20.01 -11.44 11.70
CA ASP A 170 20.53 -12.41 10.72
C ASP A 170 21.62 -11.77 9.83
#